data_2fa8df4e12d3b58469e9d270e513ec43
#
_entry.id   2fa8df4e12d3b58469e9d270e513ec43
#
_cell.length_a   1.000
_cell.length_b   1.000
_cell.length_c   1.000
_cell.angle_alpha   90.00
_cell.angle_beta   90.00
_cell.angle_gamma   90.00
#
_symmetry.space_group_name_H-M   'P 1'
#
loop_
_entity.id
_entity.type
_entity.pdbx_description
1 polymer ?
#
loop_
_entity_poly.entity_id
_entity_poly.type
_entity_poly.pdbx_seq_one_letter_code
_entity_poly.pdbx_strand_id
1 'polypeptide(L)'
;RFKQAEKTISNANMHLLLDETGYFNRESDYDLYTFMNDISKLIAASGGVIDEKAIRELVTRDEDTFVFNLLDSIAAGRKDKAFAQLHNILGDGTDEFQLIGSIVSQFELMYCTKQMLDEGMQVRDIASKLKANEYRIKNIAKYARGFSTDKLSKVLSSAYELSVQITSGLLKSSM
;
A
#
# COMPACT_ATOMS: atom_id res chain seq x y z
N ARG A 1 -3.97 18.32 -18.69
CA ARG A 1 -5.15 18.85 -17.99
C ARG A 1 -4.82 20.00 -17.05
N PHE A 2 -3.77 19.93 -16.21
CA PHE A 2 -3.42 21.07 -15.33
C PHE A 2 -3.21 22.37 -16.11
N LYS A 3 -2.44 22.32 -17.20
CA LYS A 3 -2.25 23.50 -18.08
C LYS A 3 -3.56 24.01 -18.70
N GLN A 4 -4.49 23.13 -19.05
CA GLN A 4 -5.79 23.50 -19.60
C GLN A 4 -6.70 24.17 -18.56
N ALA A 5 -6.50 23.83 -17.28
CA ALA A 5 -7.22 24.41 -16.16
C ALA A 5 -6.48 25.60 -15.53
N GLU A 6 -5.45 26.12 -16.20
CA GLU A 6 -4.60 27.22 -15.71
C GLU A 6 -3.97 26.93 -14.33
N LYS A 7 -3.69 25.65 -14.06
CA LYS A 7 -3.02 25.19 -12.82
C LYS A 7 -1.56 24.88 -13.08
N THR A 8 -0.74 25.21 -12.11
CA THR A 8 0.69 24.87 -12.10
C THR A 8 1.02 23.82 -11.05
N ILE A 9 1.93 22.95 -11.37
CA ILE A 9 2.46 21.94 -10.46
C ILE A 9 3.98 21.90 -10.61
N SER A 10 4.71 21.87 -9.49
CA SER A 10 6.16 21.70 -9.53
C SER A 10 6.56 20.29 -9.96
N ASN A 11 7.80 20.12 -10.45
CA ASN A 11 8.30 18.79 -10.78
C ASN A 11 8.31 17.87 -9.54
N ALA A 12 8.66 18.40 -8.37
CA ALA A 12 8.64 17.65 -7.11
C ALA A 12 7.22 17.15 -6.78
N ASN A 13 6.21 18.02 -6.88
CA ASN A 13 4.83 17.67 -6.62
C ASN A 13 4.25 16.74 -7.70
N MET A 14 4.73 16.85 -8.93
CA MET A 14 4.36 15.88 -9.98
C MET A 14 4.90 14.48 -9.66
N HIS A 15 6.16 14.37 -9.21
CA HIS A 15 6.71 13.09 -8.77
C HIS A 15 5.97 12.54 -7.56
N LEU A 16 5.67 13.38 -6.57
CA LEU A 16 4.87 12.99 -5.42
C LEU A 16 3.49 12.45 -5.84
N LEU A 17 2.78 13.13 -6.75
CA LEU A 17 1.50 12.68 -7.29
C LEU A 17 1.60 11.30 -7.94
N LEU A 18 2.64 11.08 -8.75
CA LEU A 18 2.85 9.81 -9.44
C LEU A 18 3.25 8.68 -8.48
N ASP A 19 3.99 9.01 -7.41
CA ASP A 19 4.39 8.06 -6.37
C ASP A 19 3.20 7.68 -5.47
N GLU A 20 2.41 8.66 -5.01
CA GLU A 20 1.23 8.42 -4.15
C GLU A 20 0.15 7.60 -4.87
N THR A 21 -0.02 7.82 -6.18
CA THR A 21 -0.98 7.09 -7.00
C THR A 21 -0.47 5.74 -7.50
N GLY A 22 0.79 5.40 -7.25
CA GLY A 22 1.38 4.19 -7.84
C GLY A 22 1.34 4.17 -9.37
N TYR A 23 1.32 5.34 -10.05
CA TYR A 23 1.14 5.44 -11.51
C TYR A 23 2.12 4.58 -12.32
N PHE A 24 3.35 4.43 -11.84
CA PHE A 24 4.36 3.57 -12.47
C PHE A 24 4.27 2.11 -12.04
N ASN A 25 3.42 1.82 -11.06
CA ASN A 25 3.15 0.46 -10.63
C ASN A 25 2.10 -0.14 -11.58
N ARG A 26 2.53 -0.94 -12.56
CA ARG A 26 1.66 -1.59 -13.55
C ARG A 26 0.64 -2.56 -12.95
N GLU A 27 0.64 -2.69 -11.64
CA GLU A 27 -0.08 -3.69 -10.87
C GLU A 27 -1.04 -3.14 -9.86
N SER A 28 -0.97 -1.84 -9.69
CA SER A 28 -1.92 -1.10 -8.92
C SER A 28 -3.32 -1.30 -9.50
N ASP A 29 -4.30 -1.54 -8.64
CA ASP A 29 -5.72 -1.46 -9.00
C ASP A 29 -6.14 0.00 -9.27
N TYR A 30 -5.19 0.93 -9.13
CA TYR A 30 -5.34 2.34 -9.42
C TYR A 30 -5.39 2.58 -10.92
N ASP A 31 -6.58 2.61 -11.46
CA ASP A 31 -6.82 2.73 -12.89
C ASP A 31 -6.75 4.17 -13.39
N LEU A 32 -6.74 4.33 -14.71
CA LEU A 32 -6.72 5.64 -15.35
C LEU A 32 -7.94 6.49 -15.00
N TYR A 33 -9.07 5.87 -14.72
CA TYR A 33 -10.30 6.58 -14.32
C TYR A 33 -10.13 7.21 -12.94
N THR A 34 -9.64 6.47 -11.98
CA THR A 34 -9.31 6.97 -10.63
C THR A 34 -8.27 8.09 -10.69
N PHE A 35 -7.21 7.91 -11.50
CA PHE A 35 -6.20 8.95 -11.71
C PHE A 35 -6.80 10.24 -12.30
N MET A 36 -7.70 10.11 -13.26
CA MET A 36 -8.36 11.26 -13.86
C MET A 36 -9.32 11.96 -12.91
N ASN A 37 -9.97 11.20 -12.02
CA ASN A 37 -10.81 11.75 -10.96
C ASN A 37 -9.98 12.54 -9.94
N ASP A 38 -8.85 12.01 -9.51
CA ASP A 38 -7.95 12.67 -8.57
C ASP A 38 -7.34 13.96 -9.17
N ILE A 39 -6.94 13.93 -10.44
CA ILE A 39 -6.56 15.16 -11.16
C ILE A 39 -7.69 16.19 -11.13
N SER A 40 -8.94 15.76 -11.32
CA SER A 40 -10.10 16.67 -11.30
C SER A 40 -10.35 17.26 -9.90
N LYS A 41 -10.20 16.46 -8.85
CA LYS A 41 -10.26 16.93 -7.46
C LYS A 41 -9.18 17.99 -7.18
N LEU A 42 -7.94 17.71 -7.57
CA LEU A 42 -6.81 18.63 -7.41
C LEU A 42 -7.04 19.96 -8.14
N ILE A 43 -7.56 19.91 -9.37
CA ILE A 43 -7.91 21.11 -10.15
C ILE A 43 -9.00 21.92 -9.44
N ALA A 44 -10.04 21.27 -8.94
CA ALA A 44 -11.17 21.93 -8.31
C ALA A 44 -10.79 22.58 -6.97
N ALA A 45 -9.96 21.92 -6.16
CA ALA A 45 -9.59 22.39 -4.82
C ALA A 45 -8.45 23.41 -4.82
N SER A 46 -7.60 23.44 -5.85
CA SER A 46 -6.41 24.30 -5.87
C SER A 46 -6.70 25.71 -6.40
N GLY A 47 -6.19 26.73 -5.71
CA GLY A 47 -6.35 28.13 -6.13
C GLY A 47 -5.50 28.59 -7.33
N GLY A 48 -4.63 27.72 -7.88
CA GLY A 48 -3.71 28.06 -8.98
C GLY A 48 -2.47 27.17 -8.99
N VAL A 49 -1.94 26.86 -7.80
CA VAL A 49 -0.79 25.97 -7.63
C VAL A 49 -1.26 24.70 -6.95
N ILE A 50 -0.84 23.56 -7.49
CA ILE A 50 -1.06 22.26 -6.88
C ILE A 50 0.11 22.00 -5.92
N ASP A 51 -0.17 22.11 -4.64
CA ASP A 51 0.82 21.93 -3.58
C ASP A 51 0.83 20.49 -3.03
N GLU A 52 1.83 20.20 -2.21
CA GLU A 52 2.01 18.90 -1.58
C GLU A 52 0.82 18.54 -0.68
N LYS A 53 0.28 19.51 0.05
CA LYS A 53 -0.84 19.31 0.96
C LYS A 53 -2.08 18.83 0.21
N ALA A 54 -2.44 19.50 -0.87
CA ALA A 54 -3.58 19.11 -1.70
C ALA A 54 -3.42 17.69 -2.28
N ILE A 55 -2.19 17.32 -2.70
CA ILE A 55 -1.91 15.97 -3.19
C ILE A 55 -2.16 14.95 -2.09
N ARG A 56 -1.60 15.14 -0.90
CA ARG A 56 -1.74 14.21 0.22
C ARG A 56 -3.16 14.07 0.75
N GLU A 57 -3.96 15.13 0.69
CA GLU A 57 -5.34 15.14 1.20
C GLU A 57 -6.38 14.63 0.20
N LEU A 58 -6.18 14.83 -1.10
CA LEU A 58 -7.23 14.63 -2.10
C LEU A 58 -6.99 13.43 -3.02
N VAL A 59 -5.76 12.96 -3.11
CA VAL A 59 -5.40 11.87 -4.01
C VAL A 59 -5.68 10.53 -3.34
N THR A 60 -6.35 9.66 -4.07
CA THR A 60 -6.56 8.28 -3.64
C THR A 60 -5.21 7.56 -3.66
N ARG A 61 -4.73 7.15 -2.50
CA ARG A 61 -3.46 6.43 -2.39
C ARG A 61 -3.60 5.00 -2.88
N ASP A 62 -2.57 4.51 -3.52
CA ASP A 62 -2.42 3.08 -3.77
C ASP A 62 -1.92 2.40 -2.48
N GLU A 63 -2.87 1.87 -1.71
CA GLU A 63 -2.59 1.15 -0.46
C GLU A 63 -1.63 -0.02 -0.66
N ASP A 64 -1.73 -0.72 -1.79
CA ASP A 64 -0.86 -1.83 -2.12
C ASP A 64 0.59 -1.38 -2.28
N THR A 65 0.84 -0.28 -2.99
CA THR A 65 2.20 0.27 -3.14
C THR A 65 2.82 0.61 -1.79
N PHE A 66 2.03 1.16 -0.87
CA PHE A 66 2.54 1.47 0.47
C PHE A 66 2.93 0.21 1.24
N VAL A 67 2.04 -0.78 1.31
CA VAL A 67 2.32 -2.02 2.04
C VAL A 67 3.49 -2.77 1.39
N PHE A 68 3.64 -2.75 0.06
CA PHE A 68 4.81 -3.29 -0.62
C PHE A 68 6.10 -2.58 -0.23
N ASN A 69 6.12 -1.25 -0.16
CA ASN A 69 7.28 -0.47 0.28
C ASN A 69 7.65 -0.79 1.74
N LEU A 70 6.65 -0.97 2.61
CA LEU A 70 6.83 -1.40 3.99
C LEU A 70 7.43 -2.81 4.06
N LEU A 71 6.88 -3.77 3.30
CA LEU A 71 7.39 -5.13 3.20
C LEU A 71 8.83 -5.17 2.67
N ASP A 72 9.15 -4.35 1.67
CA ASP A 72 10.54 -4.18 1.18
C ASP A 72 11.49 -3.74 2.29
N SER A 73 11.06 -2.78 3.09
CA SER A 73 11.88 -2.26 4.19
C SER A 73 12.07 -3.31 5.28
N ILE A 74 11.02 -4.06 5.61
CA ILE A 74 11.05 -5.18 6.58
C ILE A 74 11.93 -6.32 6.06
N ALA A 75 11.75 -6.75 4.81
CA ALA A 75 12.50 -7.85 4.21
C ALA A 75 14.00 -7.52 4.08
N ALA A 76 14.33 -6.25 3.82
CA ALA A 76 15.71 -5.76 3.78
C ALA A 76 16.31 -5.47 5.16
N GLY A 77 15.57 -5.72 6.26
CA GLY A 77 16.02 -5.44 7.63
C GLY A 77 16.15 -3.96 7.98
N ARG A 78 15.61 -3.06 7.15
CA ARG A 78 15.68 -1.60 7.31
C ARG A 78 14.61 -1.11 8.29
N LYS A 79 14.76 -1.42 9.55
CA LYS A 79 13.77 -1.13 10.61
C LYS A 79 13.41 0.35 10.69
N ASP A 80 14.42 1.24 10.69
CA ASP A 80 14.20 2.68 10.81
C ASP A 80 13.36 3.22 9.65
N LYS A 81 13.59 2.71 8.43
CA LYS A 81 12.80 3.08 7.26
C LYS A 81 11.37 2.57 7.36
N ALA A 82 11.18 1.33 7.83
CA ALA A 82 9.85 0.76 8.03
C ALA A 82 9.04 1.55 9.07
N PHE A 83 9.67 1.93 10.20
CA PHE A 83 9.02 2.76 11.22
C PHE A 83 8.72 4.17 10.70
N ALA A 84 9.62 4.80 9.95
CA ALA A 84 9.37 6.11 9.36
C ALA A 84 8.20 6.08 8.37
N GLN A 85 8.11 5.05 7.53
CA GLN A 85 6.99 4.86 6.61
C GLN A 85 5.67 4.71 7.38
N LEU A 86 5.63 3.86 8.39
CA LEU A 86 4.45 3.65 9.23
C LEU A 86 4.02 4.94 9.94
N HIS A 87 4.98 5.66 10.52
CA HIS A 87 4.73 6.93 11.23
C HIS A 87 4.18 8.01 10.28
N ASN A 88 4.73 8.13 9.08
CA ASN A 88 4.26 9.09 8.09
C ASN A 88 2.80 8.84 7.71
N ILE A 89 2.41 7.60 7.51
CA ILE A 89 1.03 7.26 7.15
C ILE A 89 0.06 7.54 8.28
N LEU A 90 0.40 7.17 9.50
CA LEU A 90 -0.43 7.50 10.66
C LEU A 90 -0.50 9.01 10.88
N GLY A 91 0.60 9.73 10.65
CA GLY A 91 0.67 11.19 10.73
C GLY A 91 -0.15 11.91 9.65
N ASP A 92 -0.38 11.28 8.52
CA ASP A 92 -1.18 11.82 7.42
C ASP A 92 -2.70 11.59 7.61
N GLY A 93 -3.13 11.04 8.76
CA GLY A 93 -4.54 10.86 9.10
C GLY A 93 -5.19 9.62 8.47
N THR A 94 -4.38 8.66 8.02
CA THR A 94 -4.90 7.35 7.58
C THR A 94 -5.55 6.65 8.77
N ASP A 95 -6.74 6.09 8.55
CA ASP A 95 -7.46 5.32 9.56
C ASP A 95 -6.65 4.09 9.97
N GLU A 96 -6.40 3.96 11.28
CA GLU A 96 -5.58 2.89 11.85
C GLU A 96 -6.17 1.50 11.57
N PHE A 97 -7.52 1.40 11.54
CA PHE A 97 -8.21 0.14 11.25
C PHE A 97 -8.03 -0.26 9.78
N GLN A 98 -8.13 0.69 8.88
CA GLN A 98 -7.91 0.48 7.46
C GLN A 98 -6.47 0.05 7.21
N LEU A 99 -5.51 0.72 7.82
CA LEU A 99 -4.09 0.40 7.70
C LEU A 99 -3.76 -1.01 8.21
N ILE A 100 -4.24 -1.38 9.41
CA ILE A 100 -4.00 -2.73 9.94
C ILE A 100 -4.69 -3.79 9.10
N GLY A 101 -5.89 -3.52 8.58
CA GLY A 101 -6.61 -4.39 7.66
C GLY A 101 -5.82 -4.65 6.38
N SER A 102 -5.26 -3.61 5.76
CA SER A 102 -4.42 -3.71 4.56
C SER A 102 -3.14 -4.51 4.85
N ILE A 103 -2.48 -4.26 5.98
CA ILE A 103 -1.28 -5.01 6.40
C ILE A 103 -1.62 -6.50 6.59
N VAL A 104 -2.69 -6.82 7.32
CA VAL A 104 -3.13 -8.20 7.55
C VAL A 104 -3.40 -8.90 6.22
N SER A 105 -4.18 -8.27 5.33
CA SER A 105 -4.51 -8.81 4.02
C SER A 105 -3.27 -9.16 3.17
N GLN A 106 -2.25 -8.30 3.19
CA GLN A 106 -1.02 -8.55 2.45
C GLN A 106 -0.20 -9.71 3.06
N PHE A 107 -0.13 -9.81 4.39
CA PHE A 107 0.52 -10.95 5.04
C PHE A 107 -0.24 -12.26 4.83
N GLU A 108 -1.58 -12.24 4.78
CA GLU A 108 -2.39 -13.40 4.41
C GLU A 108 -2.06 -13.88 2.99
N LEU A 109 -2.04 -12.93 2.05
CA LEU A 109 -1.73 -13.24 0.66
C LEU A 109 -0.31 -13.77 0.52
N MET A 110 0.66 -13.21 1.29
CA MET A 110 2.04 -13.69 1.32
C MET A 110 2.15 -15.10 1.93
N TYR A 111 1.41 -15.37 3.01
CA TYR A 111 1.37 -16.69 3.65
C TYR A 111 0.81 -17.76 2.71
N CYS A 112 -0.37 -17.49 2.10
CA CYS A 112 -0.98 -18.39 1.14
C CYS A 112 -0.08 -18.64 -0.08
N THR A 113 0.52 -17.57 -0.61
CA THR A 113 1.48 -17.67 -1.73
C THR A 113 2.68 -18.54 -1.34
N LYS A 114 3.23 -18.36 -0.13
CA LYS A 114 4.36 -19.15 0.36
C LYS A 114 4.02 -20.63 0.45
N GLN A 115 2.88 -20.97 1.05
CA GLN A 115 2.45 -22.38 1.14
C GLN A 115 2.34 -23.03 -0.22
N MET A 116 1.69 -22.36 -1.18
CA MET A 116 1.52 -22.90 -2.53
C MET A 116 2.84 -23.00 -3.29
N LEU A 117 3.79 -22.07 -3.08
CA LEU A 117 5.14 -22.16 -3.63
C LEU A 117 5.91 -23.36 -3.05
N ASP A 118 5.76 -23.62 -1.75
CA ASP A 118 6.41 -24.76 -1.08
C ASP A 118 5.81 -26.11 -1.54
N GLU A 119 4.54 -26.11 -1.98
CA GLU A 119 3.89 -27.25 -2.67
C GLU A 119 4.31 -27.38 -4.14
N GLY A 120 5.17 -26.48 -4.64
CA GLY A 120 5.69 -26.52 -6.02
C GLY A 120 4.78 -25.89 -7.07
N MET A 121 3.73 -25.16 -6.68
CA MET A 121 2.84 -24.49 -7.63
C MET A 121 3.55 -23.33 -8.33
N GLN A 122 3.18 -23.12 -9.60
CA GLN A 122 3.66 -21.98 -10.37
C GLN A 122 2.88 -20.69 -10.02
N VAL A 123 3.54 -19.53 -10.14
CA VAL A 123 2.94 -18.21 -9.84
C VAL A 123 1.61 -18.00 -10.54
N ARG A 124 1.50 -18.42 -11.81
CA ARG A 124 0.27 -18.30 -12.59
C ARG A 124 -0.90 -19.08 -11.99
N ASP A 125 -0.62 -20.32 -11.55
CA ASP A 125 -1.63 -21.20 -10.96
C ASP A 125 -2.07 -20.68 -9.59
N ILE A 126 -1.13 -20.14 -8.81
CA ILE A 126 -1.39 -19.46 -7.54
C ILE A 126 -2.30 -18.26 -7.77
N ALA A 127 -1.98 -17.42 -8.75
CA ALA A 127 -2.77 -16.24 -9.10
C ALA A 127 -4.22 -16.62 -9.47
N SER A 128 -4.39 -17.66 -10.29
CA SER A 128 -5.69 -18.19 -10.65
C SER A 128 -6.47 -18.70 -9.43
N LYS A 129 -5.80 -19.46 -8.55
CA LYS A 129 -6.42 -20.07 -7.36
C LYS A 129 -6.83 -19.02 -6.32
N LEU A 130 -6.01 -17.99 -6.13
CA LEU A 130 -6.27 -16.89 -5.21
C LEU A 130 -7.13 -15.78 -5.84
N LYS A 131 -7.50 -15.90 -7.12
CA LYS A 131 -8.23 -14.87 -7.90
C LYS A 131 -7.54 -13.51 -7.82
N ALA A 132 -6.22 -13.51 -7.83
CA ALA A 132 -5.38 -12.33 -7.73
C ALA A 132 -4.66 -12.08 -9.06
N ASN A 133 -4.21 -10.84 -9.28
CA ASN A 133 -3.40 -10.49 -10.43
C ASN A 133 -2.07 -11.28 -10.40
N GLU A 134 -1.68 -11.87 -11.54
CA GLU A 134 -0.46 -12.70 -11.64
C GLU A 134 0.79 -11.92 -11.23
N TYR A 135 0.85 -10.66 -11.59
CA TYR A 135 2.01 -9.84 -11.24
C TYR A 135 2.06 -9.50 -9.75
N ARG A 136 0.92 -9.25 -9.11
CA ARG A 136 0.83 -9.10 -7.65
C ARG A 136 1.40 -10.34 -6.96
N ILE A 137 0.98 -11.53 -7.39
CA ILE A 137 1.53 -12.79 -6.85
C ILE A 137 3.02 -12.94 -7.13
N LYS A 138 3.51 -12.54 -8.31
CA LYS A 138 4.93 -12.55 -8.64
C LYS A 138 5.76 -11.66 -7.72
N ASN A 139 5.27 -10.49 -7.37
CA ASN A 139 5.93 -9.59 -6.43
C ASN A 139 5.91 -10.15 -5.01
N ILE A 140 4.75 -10.59 -4.54
CA ILE A 140 4.61 -11.24 -3.24
C ILE A 140 5.51 -12.46 -3.12
N ALA A 141 5.65 -13.27 -4.18
CA ALA A 141 6.52 -14.43 -4.20
C ALA A 141 8.00 -14.08 -3.96
N LYS A 142 8.46 -12.89 -4.37
CA LYS A 142 9.83 -12.44 -4.08
C LYS A 142 10.05 -12.28 -2.58
N TYR A 143 9.09 -11.67 -1.88
CA TYR A 143 9.16 -11.47 -0.42
C TYR A 143 8.94 -12.80 0.32
N ALA A 144 7.93 -13.56 -0.07
CA ALA A 144 7.57 -14.82 0.54
C ALA A 144 8.73 -15.82 0.59
N ARG A 145 9.60 -15.85 -0.42
CA ARG A 145 10.80 -16.70 -0.46
C ARG A 145 11.80 -16.38 0.65
N GLY A 146 11.84 -15.14 1.13
CA GLY A 146 12.72 -14.70 2.22
C GLY A 146 12.24 -15.07 3.63
N PHE A 147 11.03 -15.63 3.75
CA PHE A 147 10.44 -15.99 5.03
C PHE A 147 10.13 -17.50 5.09
N SER A 148 10.22 -18.06 6.30
CA SER A 148 9.66 -19.39 6.55
C SER A 148 8.14 -19.27 6.78
N THR A 149 7.41 -20.34 6.45
CA THR A 149 5.96 -20.42 6.69
C THR A 149 5.62 -20.21 8.15
N ASP A 150 6.41 -20.77 9.09
CA ASP A 150 6.25 -20.57 10.53
C ASP A 150 6.39 -19.10 10.95
N LYS A 151 7.36 -18.38 10.34
CA LYS A 151 7.56 -16.97 10.63
C LYS A 151 6.39 -16.12 10.14
N LEU A 152 5.90 -16.39 8.93
CA LEU A 152 4.72 -15.72 8.39
C LEU A 152 3.46 -16.01 9.20
N SER A 153 3.26 -17.26 9.65
CA SER A 153 2.17 -17.64 10.52
C SER A 153 2.19 -16.87 11.84
N LYS A 154 3.36 -16.75 12.48
CA LYS A 154 3.52 -15.98 13.74
C LYS A 154 3.23 -14.49 13.53
N VAL A 155 3.76 -13.89 12.47
CA VAL A 155 3.50 -12.49 12.13
C VAL A 155 2.01 -12.27 11.90
N LEU A 156 1.36 -13.15 11.16
CA LEU A 156 -0.07 -13.07 10.88
C LEU A 156 -0.90 -13.20 12.16
N SER A 157 -0.58 -14.16 13.04
CA SER A 157 -1.25 -14.29 14.34
C SER A 157 -1.11 -13.01 15.19
N SER A 158 0.09 -12.44 15.26
CA SER A 158 0.32 -11.17 15.99
C SER A 158 -0.45 -10.00 15.35
N ALA A 159 -0.55 -9.95 14.03
CA ALA A 159 -1.31 -8.91 13.34
C ALA A 159 -2.82 -9.04 13.59
N TYR A 160 -3.35 -10.25 13.63
CA TYR A 160 -4.73 -10.50 14.03
C TYR A 160 -5.00 -10.14 15.48
N GLU A 161 -4.12 -10.52 16.42
CA GLU A 161 -4.24 -10.13 17.82
C GLU A 161 -4.25 -8.60 17.98
N LEU A 162 -3.37 -7.90 17.27
CA LEU A 162 -3.34 -6.44 17.25
C LEU A 162 -4.65 -5.86 16.68
N SER A 163 -5.15 -6.40 15.57
CA SER A 163 -6.42 -5.98 14.98
C SER A 163 -7.58 -6.13 15.97
N VAL A 164 -7.65 -7.26 16.68
CA VAL A 164 -8.66 -7.50 17.73
C VAL A 164 -8.52 -6.51 18.88
N GLN A 165 -7.32 -6.22 19.35
CA GLN A 165 -7.08 -5.28 20.45
C GLN A 165 -7.49 -3.85 20.06
N ILE A 166 -7.22 -3.43 18.83
CA ILE A 166 -7.63 -2.13 18.31
C ILE A 166 -9.16 -2.09 18.19
N THR A 167 -9.80 -3.07 17.54
CA THR A 167 -11.25 -3.10 17.31
C THR A 167 -12.07 -3.24 18.60
N SER A 168 -11.53 -3.90 19.61
CA SER A 168 -12.18 -4.04 20.93
C SER A 168 -11.97 -2.83 21.86
N GLY A 169 -11.18 -1.84 21.43
CA GLY A 169 -10.86 -0.65 22.25
C GLY A 169 -9.90 -0.93 23.42
N LEU A 170 -9.25 -2.10 23.44
CA LEU A 170 -8.24 -2.46 24.45
C LEU A 170 -6.95 -1.65 24.26
N LEU A 171 -6.62 -1.30 23.03
CA LEU A 171 -5.61 -0.29 22.71
C LEU A 171 -6.33 1.02 22.40
N LYS A 172 -6.02 2.06 23.16
CA LYS A 172 -6.48 3.41 22.83
C LYS A 172 -5.76 3.85 21.56
N SER A 173 -6.51 4.18 20.53
CA SER A 173 -6.00 4.97 19.42
C SER A 173 -5.33 6.20 20.00
N SER A 174 -4.06 6.41 19.72
CA SER A 174 -3.38 7.65 20.09
C SER A 174 -3.86 8.73 19.12
N MET A 175 -4.88 9.51 19.54
CA MET A 175 -5.19 10.79 18.92
C MET A 175 -4.00 11.72 19.01
#